data_53ec9aac71e94e0a211b20ae8b26ba58
#
_entry.id   53ec9aac71e94e0a211b20ae8b26ba58
#
_cell.length_a   1.000
_cell.length_b   1.000
_cell.length_c   1.000
_cell.angle_alpha   90.00
_cell.angle_beta   90.00
_cell.angle_gamma   90.00
#
_symmetry.space_group_name_H-M   'P 1'
#
loop_
_entity.id
_entity.type
_entity.pdbx_description
1 polymer ?
#
loop_
_entity_poly.entity_id
_entity_poly.type
_entity_poly.pdbx_seq_one_letter_code
_entity_poly.pdbx_strand_id
1 'polypeptide(L)'
;MLLTGGPGTGKTTIIRGLVNLYARLHEVSLDINEYKDKPFPILLAAPTGRAAKRMSESTGLPASTIHRLLGLTGRETDLDAATTKDLEGGLLIIDEVSMVDVYLMKTLLRAVPVGMQVILVGDKDQLPSVGPGQVFHDLLASDQLAKIQLDTIYRQGDGSSIIPLAHAIKAGKLPADFTQNHADRSFIACHANQVESVIDQIVAKAHAKGFSASDIQVLAPMYRGSAGIDRLNVVLQNILNPKKTARQKEVTFRNQQFRIGDKVLHLVNSPENNVFNGDIGTITGIDLASDKNSKVKSDQLTIAFEQTEVTYARNDWIRLTLAYCMSIHKAQGSEFKLVILPMVSQYNRMLQRNLLYTAVTRAADMLILLGEPQAFETCVTNLSVNRHTTLTTRIQTVLDPDKTATVSSKSVDDAQPQPVAVAAPVAVADTSAPTTDHDAATATAQDYQLTPALVQARQIDPMIGMQGITPQQFMPSL
;
A
#
# COMPACT_ATOMS: atom_id res chain seq x y z
N MET A 1 1.72 -21.26 -10.01
CA MET A 1 2.68 -21.42 -8.90
C MET A 1 2.70 -20.14 -8.08
N LEU A 2 2.83 -20.26 -6.77
CA LEU A 2 2.97 -19.13 -5.85
C LEU A 2 4.41 -19.06 -5.33
N LEU A 3 5.01 -17.86 -5.35
CA LEU A 3 6.34 -17.59 -4.79
C LEU A 3 6.19 -16.52 -3.71
N THR A 4 6.44 -16.87 -2.45
CA THR A 4 6.33 -15.92 -1.34
C THR A 4 7.66 -15.77 -0.61
N GLY A 5 7.92 -14.57 -0.10
CA GLY A 5 9.12 -14.30 0.70
C GLY A 5 9.18 -12.86 1.12
N GLY A 6 9.87 -12.60 2.22
CA GLY A 6 10.11 -11.26 2.74
C GLY A 6 11.03 -10.43 1.83
N PRO A 7 11.27 -9.16 2.19
CA PRO A 7 12.25 -8.34 1.51
C PRO A 7 13.65 -8.94 1.62
N GLY A 8 14.45 -8.77 0.58
CA GLY A 8 15.82 -9.25 0.57
C GLY A 8 15.99 -10.77 0.40
N THR A 9 14.90 -11.54 0.26
CA THR A 9 14.97 -13.00 0.02
C THR A 9 15.30 -13.37 -1.43
N GLY A 10 15.60 -12.41 -2.29
CA GLY A 10 15.99 -12.66 -3.67
C GLY A 10 14.83 -12.94 -4.63
N LYS A 11 13.58 -12.58 -4.31
CA LYS A 11 12.42 -12.77 -5.21
C LYS A 11 12.72 -12.31 -6.63
N THR A 12 13.23 -11.09 -6.79
CA THR A 12 13.52 -10.52 -8.10
C THR A 12 14.64 -11.28 -8.85
N THR A 13 15.65 -11.76 -8.12
CA THR A 13 16.71 -12.62 -8.68
C THR A 13 16.15 -13.95 -9.16
N ILE A 14 15.22 -14.54 -8.39
CA ILE A 14 14.55 -15.80 -8.76
C ILE A 14 13.66 -15.59 -9.98
N ILE A 15 12.94 -14.46 -10.09
CA ILE A 15 12.15 -14.12 -11.29
C ILE A 15 13.06 -14.13 -12.52
N ARG A 16 14.24 -13.51 -12.46
CA ARG A 16 15.23 -13.54 -13.54
C ARG A 16 15.67 -14.98 -13.87
N GLY A 17 15.92 -15.79 -12.84
CA GLY A 17 16.25 -17.21 -13.01
C GLY A 17 15.15 -18.02 -13.69
N LEU A 18 13.89 -17.80 -13.28
CA LEU A 18 12.72 -18.47 -13.86
C LEU A 18 12.49 -18.08 -15.33
N VAL A 19 12.67 -16.79 -15.66
CA VAL A 19 12.62 -16.30 -17.05
C VAL A 19 13.67 -17.03 -17.91
N ASN A 20 14.92 -17.08 -17.45
CA ASN A 20 15.99 -17.77 -18.18
C ASN A 20 15.75 -19.27 -18.30
N LEU A 21 15.23 -19.91 -17.24
CA LEU A 21 14.90 -21.32 -17.26
C LEU A 21 13.78 -21.61 -18.26
N TYR A 22 12.70 -20.82 -18.22
CA TYR A 22 11.60 -20.95 -19.18
C TYR A 22 12.08 -20.79 -20.62
N ALA A 23 12.88 -19.76 -20.89
CA ALA A 23 13.43 -19.51 -22.21
C ALA A 23 14.23 -20.69 -22.74
N ARG A 24 15.07 -21.32 -21.91
CA ARG A 24 15.84 -22.51 -22.28
C ARG A 24 14.99 -23.75 -22.49
N LEU A 25 13.99 -23.98 -21.64
CA LEU A 25 13.11 -25.16 -21.72
C LEU A 25 12.18 -25.13 -22.95
N HIS A 26 11.79 -23.94 -23.37
CA HIS A 26 10.85 -23.75 -24.49
C HIS A 26 11.52 -23.18 -25.74
N GLU A 27 12.86 -23.13 -25.78
CA GLU A 27 13.65 -22.62 -26.92
C GLU A 27 13.22 -21.22 -27.36
N VAL A 28 12.88 -20.34 -26.36
CA VAL A 28 12.44 -18.97 -26.56
C VAL A 28 13.65 -18.03 -26.52
N SER A 29 13.83 -17.21 -27.57
CA SER A 29 14.83 -16.15 -27.55
C SER A 29 14.40 -15.05 -26.56
N LEU A 30 15.36 -14.49 -25.80
CA LEU A 30 15.13 -13.34 -24.96
C LEU A 30 15.43 -12.00 -25.67
N ASP A 31 15.88 -12.05 -26.93
CA ASP A 31 16.02 -10.84 -27.75
C ASP A 31 14.64 -10.40 -28.25
N ILE A 32 14.15 -9.28 -27.70
CA ILE A 32 12.85 -8.70 -28.04
C ILE A 32 12.76 -8.32 -29.52
N ASN A 33 13.89 -8.00 -30.16
CA ASN A 33 13.91 -7.59 -31.56
C ASN A 33 13.45 -8.73 -32.51
N GLU A 34 13.55 -9.97 -32.09
CA GLU A 34 13.07 -11.13 -32.87
C GLU A 34 11.53 -11.26 -32.85
N TYR A 35 10.83 -10.46 -32.04
CA TYR A 35 9.38 -10.52 -31.85
C TYR A 35 8.62 -9.31 -32.39
N LYS A 36 9.19 -8.58 -33.40
CA LYS A 36 8.55 -7.39 -33.98
C LYS A 36 7.17 -7.66 -34.55
N ASP A 37 6.99 -8.85 -35.13
CA ASP A 37 5.75 -9.25 -35.83
C ASP A 37 4.97 -10.34 -35.11
N LYS A 38 5.37 -10.72 -33.90
CA LYS A 38 4.70 -11.76 -33.09
C LYS A 38 4.73 -11.41 -31.60
N PRO A 39 3.78 -11.89 -30.81
CA PRO A 39 3.77 -11.64 -29.36
C PRO A 39 5.02 -12.20 -28.68
N PHE A 40 5.55 -11.46 -27.73
CA PHE A 40 6.66 -11.95 -26.89
C PHE A 40 6.11 -12.98 -25.90
N PRO A 41 6.71 -14.20 -25.82
CA PRO A 41 6.12 -15.32 -25.08
C PRO A 41 6.11 -15.16 -23.56
N ILE A 42 6.87 -14.20 -23.00
CA ILE A 42 7.02 -14.00 -21.56
C ILE A 42 6.45 -12.64 -21.17
N LEU A 43 5.42 -12.64 -20.35
CA LEU A 43 4.77 -11.44 -19.85
C LEU A 43 5.19 -11.18 -18.40
N LEU A 44 5.68 -9.98 -18.14
CA LEU A 44 6.08 -9.53 -16.81
C LEU A 44 5.20 -8.36 -16.38
N ALA A 45 4.57 -8.46 -15.21
CA ALA A 45 3.70 -7.41 -14.71
C ALA A 45 3.77 -7.21 -13.20
N ALA A 46 3.35 -6.02 -12.75
CA ALA A 46 3.20 -5.69 -11.35
C ALA A 46 2.02 -4.74 -11.14
N PRO A 47 1.47 -4.59 -9.92
CA PRO A 47 0.36 -3.68 -9.67
C PRO A 47 0.76 -2.19 -9.76
N THR A 48 2.03 -1.87 -9.59
CA THR A 48 2.55 -0.48 -9.64
C THR A 48 3.61 -0.30 -10.70
N GLY A 49 3.75 0.93 -11.23
CA GLY A 49 4.77 1.27 -12.22
C GLY A 49 6.19 1.03 -11.71
N ARG A 50 6.45 1.36 -10.44
CA ARG A 50 7.77 1.15 -9.81
C ARG A 50 8.15 -0.33 -9.69
N ALA A 51 7.22 -1.17 -9.26
CA ALA A 51 7.47 -2.60 -9.18
C ALA A 51 7.72 -3.20 -10.58
N ALA A 52 6.93 -2.79 -11.57
CA ALA A 52 7.14 -3.18 -12.97
C ALA A 52 8.51 -2.74 -13.49
N LYS A 53 8.91 -1.48 -13.20
CA LYS A 53 10.23 -0.97 -13.60
C LYS A 53 11.37 -1.77 -12.98
N ARG A 54 11.32 -2.06 -11.68
CA ARG A 54 12.32 -2.90 -11.01
C ARG A 54 12.42 -4.30 -11.63
N MET A 55 11.26 -4.86 -11.95
CA MET A 55 11.21 -6.15 -12.64
C MET A 55 11.90 -6.06 -14.01
N SER A 56 11.65 -5.00 -14.78
CA SER A 56 12.30 -4.76 -16.06
C SER A 56 13.82 -4.60 -15.92
N GLU A 57 14.28 -3.77 -14.99
CA GLU A 57 15.71 -3.55 -14.72
C GLU A 57 16.45 -4.84 -14.32
N SER A 58 15.80 -5.67 -13.50
CA SER A 58 16.43 -6.91 -13.03
C SER A 58 16.46 -8.03 -14.05
N THR A 59 15.45 -8.12 -14.89
CA THR A 59 15.33 -9.18 -15.91
C THR A 59 15.95 -8.80 -17.24
N GLY A 60 16.07 -7.48 -17.51
CA GLY A 60 16.43 -6.96 -18.82
C GLY A 60 15.29 -7.03 -19.86
N LEU A 61 14.08 -7.43 -19.43
CA LEU A 61 12.91 -7.57 -20.28
C LEU A 61 11.85 -6.50 -19.98
N PRO A 62 10.98 -6.14 -20.93
CA PRO A 62 9.90 -5.22 -20.70
C PRO A 62 8.92 -5.77 -19.66
N ALA A 63 8.62 -4.96 -18.67
CA ALA A 63 7.56 -5.23 -17.70
C ALA A 63 6.59 -4.05 -17.67
N SER A 64 5.33 -4.31 -17.36
CA SER A 64 4.30 -3.28 -17.33
C SER A 64 3.41 -3.39 -16.09
N THR A 65 2.56 -2.39 -15.85
CA THR A 65 1.52 -2.55 -14.83
C THR A 65 0.46 -3.53 -15.31
N ILE A 66 -0.20 -4.24 -14.37
CA ILE A 66 -1.31 -5.16 -14.69
C ILE A 66 -2.39 -4.42 -15.49
N HIS A 67 -2.72 -3.18 -15.11
CA HIS A 67 -3.69 -2.35 -15.83
C HIS A 67 -3.28 -2.14 -17.30
N ARG A 68 -2.03 -1.77 -17.54
CA ARG A 68 -1.52 -1.57 -18.91
C ARG A 68 -1.49 -2.88 -19.70
N LEU A 69 -1.10 -3.97 -19.06
CA LEU A 69 -1.07 -5.30 -19.69
C LEU A 69 -2.47 -5.70 -20.20
N LEU A 70 -3.51 -5.38 -19.42
CA LEU A 70 -4.91 -5.67 -19.74
C LEU A 70 -5.57 -4.61 -20.64
N GLY A 71 -4.87 -3.52 -21.00
CA GLY A 71 -5.43 -2.41 -21.75
C GLY A 71 -6.38 -1.51 -20.94
N LEU A 72 -6.38 -1.61 -19.60
CA LEU A 72 -7.21 -0.79 -18.73
C LEU A 72 -6.62 0.61 -18.58
N THR A 73 -7.49 1.63 -18.61
CA THR A 73 -7.07 3.04 -18.44
C THR A 73 -6.89 3.42 -16.98
N GLY A 74 -7.40 2.59 -16.04
CA GLY A 74 -7.45 2.90 -14.61
C GLY A 74 -8.53 3.91 -14.22
N ARG A 75 -9.43 4.22 -15.17
CA ARG A 75 -10.61 5.08 -14.95
C ARG A 75 -11.91 4.29 -14.95
N GLU A 76 -11.82 2.99 -15.16
CA GLU A 76 -12.96 2.10 -15.15
C GLU A 76 -13.60 2.12 -13.75
N THR A 77 -14.88 2.47 -13.71
CA THR A 77 -15.71 2.43 -12.49
C THR A 77 -16.18 1.01 -12.19
N ASP A 78 -16.22 0.16 -13.21
CA ASP A 78 -16.61 -1.23 -13.12
C ASP A 78 -15.63 -2.11 -13.93
N LEU A 79 -14.76 -2.80 -13.24
CA LEU A 79 -13.80 -3.74 -13.84
C LEU A 79 -14.48 -5.02 -14.39
N ASP A 80 -15.72 -5.31 -13.97
CA ASP A 80 -16.46 -6.46 -14.48
C ASP A 80 -17.03 -6.22 -15.88
N ALA A 81 -17.35 -4.95 -16.21
CA ALA A 81 -17.82 -4.52 -17.51
C ALA A 81 -16.69 -4.06 -18.45
N ALA A 82 -15.47 -3.93 -17.95
CA ALA A 82 -14.33 -3.47 -18.73
C ALA A 82 -13.98 -4.49 -19.83
N THR A 83 -13.82 -4.03 -21.04
CA THR A 83 -13.28 -4.82 -22.14
C THR A 83 -11.78 -4.97 -21.94
N THR A 84 -11.31 -6.19 -21.71
CA THR A 84 -9.89 -6.51 -21.52
C THR A 84 -9.29 -7.05 -22.82
N LYS A 85 -8.00 -6.81 -22.97
CA LYS A 85 -7.22 -7.47 -24.02
C LYS A 85 -6.87 -8.88 -23.57
N ASP A 86 -7.17 -9.88 -24.40
CA ASP A 86 -6.70 -11.25 -24.17
C ASP A 86 -5.17 -11.27 -24.21
N LEU A 87 -4.58 -12.00 -23.28
CA LEU A 87 -3.13 -12.12 -23.18
C LEU A 87 -2.62 -13.18 -24.17
N GLU A 88 -1.51 -12.87 -24.79
CA GLU A 88 -0.83 -13.79 -25.70
C GLU A 88 0.56 -14.10 -25.16
N GLY A 89 0.91 -15.37 -25.05
CA GLY A 89 2.20 -15.82 -24.54
C GLY A 89 2.10 -17.15 -23.82
N GLY A 90 3.21 -17.64 -23.32
CA GLY A 90 3.30 -18.94 -22.63
C GLY A 90 3.59 -18.82 -21.14
N LEU A 91 4.16 -17.70 -20.69
CA LEU A 91 4.49 -17.45 -19.30
C LEU A 91 4.06 -16.05 -18.87
N LEU A 92 3.35 -15.96 -17.74
CA LEU A 92 3.00 -14.72 -17.06
C LEU A 92 3.59 -14.73 -15.65
N ILE A 93 4.42 -13.74 -15.32
CA ILE A 93 4.93 -13.54 -13.97
C ILE A 93 4.41 -12.21 -13.44
N ILE A 94 3.80 -12.25 -12.25
CA ILE A 94 3.29 -11.04 -11.58
C ILE A 94 3.99 -10.89 -10.24
N ASP A 95 4.65 -9.76 -10.03
CA ASP A 95 5.27 -9.42 -8.75
C ASP A 95 4.37 -8.51 -7.91
N GLU A 96 4.66 -8.39 -6.60
CA GLU A 96 3.89 -7.60 -5.61
C GLU A 96 2.38 -7.94 -5.58
N VAL A 97 2.03 -9.23 -5.74
CA VAL A 97 0.62 -9.70 -5.80
C VAL A 97 -0.14 -9.43 -4.50
N SER A 98 0.54 -9.20 -3.37
CA SER A 98 -0.10 -8.77 -2.11
C SER A 98 -0.96 -7.51 -2.27
N MET A 99 -0.64 -6.64 -3.25
CA MET A 99 -1.38 -5.41 -3.56
C MET A 99 -2.57 -5.62 -4.51
N VAL A 100 -2.76 -6.82 -5.06
CA VAL A 100 -3.82 -7.11 -6.05
C VAL A 100 -5.11 -7.49 -5.33
N ASP A 101 -6.18 -6.77 -5.61
CA ASP A 101 -7.50 -7.06 -5.06
C ASP A 101 -8.28 -8.11 -5.86
N VAL A 102 -9.48 -8.47 -5.38
CA VAL A 102 -10.32 -9.49 -6.00
C VAL A 102 -10.74 -9.09 -7.42
N TYR A 103 -11.09 -7.82 -7.65
CA TYR A 103 -11.58 -7.38 -8.95
C TYR A 103 -10.47 -7.39 -10.00
N LEU A 104 -9.30 -6.84 -9.66
CA LEU A 104 -8.17 -6.84 -10.57
C LEU A 104 -7.68 -8.26 -10.86
N MET A 105 -7.63 -9.15 -9.84
CA MET A 105 -7.27 -10.55 -10.04
C MET A 105 -8.28 -11.28 -10.93
N LYS A 106 -9.58 -11.08 -10.72
CA LYS A 106 -10.64 -11.65 -11.55
C LYS A 106 -10.49 -11.22 -13.01
N THR A 107 -10.29 -9.93 -13.24
CA THR A 107 -10.11 -9.35 -14.58
C THR A 107 -8.86 -9.91 -15.25
N LEU A 108 -7.77 -10.03 -14.52
CA LEU A 108 -6.52 -10.63 -15.00
C LEU A 108 -6.70 -12.09 -15.40
N LEU A 109 -7.30 -12.91 -14.53
CA LEU A 109 -7.47 -14.34 -14.80
C LEU A 109 -8.41 -14.63 -15.97
N ARG A 110 -9.36 -13.72 -16.26
CA ARG A 110 -10.20 -13.82 -17.46
C ARG A 110 -9.43 -13.62 -18.76
N ALA A 111 -8.38 -12.78 -18.73
CA ALA A 111 -7.54 -12.49 -19.88
C ALA A 111 -6.45 -13.55 -20.12
N VAL A 112 -6.19 -14.43 -19.15
CA VAL A 112 -5.16 -15.49 -19.24
C VAL A 112 -5.70 -16.65 -20.08
N PRO A 113 -5.08 -16.98 -21.22
CA PRO A 113 -5.51 -18.10 -22.05
C PRO A 113 -5.20 -19.46 -21.40
N VAL A 114 -5.94 -20.47 -21.80
CA VAL A 114 -5.68 -21.86 -21.40
C VAL A 114 -4.28 -22.27 -21.88
N GLY A 115 -3.48 -22.87 -20.99
CA GLY A 115 -2.11 -23.31 -21.28
C GLY A 115 -1.02 -22.31 -20.89
N MET A 116 -1.35 -21.03 -20.61
CA MET A 116 -0.36 -20.08 -20.10
C MET A 116 0.06 -20.45 -18.68
N GLN A 117 1.35 -20.52 -18.43
CA GLN A 117 1.90 -20.71 -17.09
C GLN A 117 1.84 -19.40 -16.31
N VAL A 118 1.32 -19.42 -15.08
CA VAL A 118 1.20 -18.23 -14.23
C VAL A 118 2.02 -18.40 -12.96
N ILE A 119 2.87 -17.41 -12.68
CA ILE A 119 3.66 -17.33 -11.45
C ILE A 119 3.27 -16.04 -10.72
N LEU A 120 2.74 -16.18 -9.51
CA LEU A 120 2.36 -15.10 -8.64
C LEU A 120 3.41 -14.93 -7.54
N VAL A 121 4.03 -13.75 -7.48
CA VAL A 121 5.11 -13.44 -6.55
C VAL A 121 4.65 -12.34 -5.59
N GLY A 122 4.98 -12.46 -4.30
CA GLY A 122 4.58 -11.46 -3.33
C GLY A 122 5.09 -11.75 -1.91
N ASP A 123 4.69 -10.90 -0.99
CA ASP A 123 4.96 -11.04 0.43
C ASP A 123 3.64 -10.95 1.21
N LYS A 124 3.22 -12.08 1.80
CA LYS A 124 1.94 -12.18 2.52
C LYS A 124 1.88 -11.36 3.81
N ASP A 125 3.04 -10.97 4.35
CA ASP A 125 3.17 -10.26 5.62
C ASP A 125 3.17 -8.73 5.45
N GLN A 126 3.28 -8.23 4.20
CA GLN A 126 3.09 -6.82 3.86
C GLN A 126 1.62 -6.40 3.91
N LEU A 127 1.39 -5.09 3.75
CA LEU A 127 0.03 -4.55 3.66
C LEU A 127 -0.75 -5.21 2.52
N PRO A 128 -2.00 -5.63 2.76
CA PRO A 128 -2.86 -6.15 1.71
C PRO A 128 -3.29 -5.05 0.72
N SER A 129 -3.99 -5.46 -0.34
CA SER A 129 -4.60 -4.55 -1.31
C SER A 129 -5.49 -3.50 -0.62
N VAL A 130 -5.57 -2.28 -1.18
CA VAL A 130 -6.53 -1.26 -0.71
C VAL A 130 -7.96 -1.69 -1.05
N GLY A 131 -8.16 -2.29 -2.22
CA GLY A 131 -9.44 -2.86 -2.64
C GLY A 131 -9.83 -4.12 -1.87
N PRO A 132 -11.02 -4.69 -2.13
CA PRO A 132 -11.57 -5.80 -1.36
C PRO A 132 -10.80 -7.11 -1.57
N GLY A 133 -10.88 -7.98 -0.55
CA GLY A 133 -10.24 -9.30 -0.54
C GLY A 133 -8.78 -9.26 -0.06
N GLN A 134 -8.17 -10.42 -0.02
CA GLN A 134 -6.76 -10.65 0.31
C GLN A 134 -6.24 -11.84 -0.51
N VAL A 135 -6.35 -11.69 -1.83
CA VAL A 135 -6.22 -12.80 -2.80
C VAL A 135 -4.95 -13.62 -2.59
N PHE A 136 -3.79 -12.97 -2.50
CA PHE A 136 -2.52 -13.68 -2.36
C PHE A 136 -2.45 -14.50 -1.06
N HIS A 137 -2.94 -13.93 0.03
CA HIS A 137 -3.03 -14.63 1.33
C HIS A 137 -3.95 -15.85 1.23
N ASP A 138 -5.13 -15.69 0.62
CA ASP A 138 -6.12 -16.76 0.50
C ASP A 138 -5.63 -17.90 -0.42
N LEU A 139 -4.93 -17.56 -1.52
CA LEU A 139 -4.30 -18.54 -2.40
C LEU A 139 -3.23 -19.35 -1.65
N LEU A 140 -2.39 -18.68 -0.85
CA LEU A 140 -1.37 -19.38 -0.03
C LEU A 140 -2.00 -20.25 1.06
N ALA A 141 -3.11 -19.79 1.67
CA ALA A 141 -3.82 -20.48 2.74
C ALA A 141 -4.64 -21.68 2.22
N SER A 142 -5.00 -21.71 0.92
CA SER A 142 -5.78 -22.80 0.34
C SER A 142 -5.03 -24.13 0.36
N ASP A 143 -3.70 -24.10 0.32
CA ASP A 143 -2.80 -25.25 0.30
C ASP A 143 -2.97 -26.19 -0.94
N GLN A 144 -3.74 -25.72 -1.93
CA GLN A 144 -4.06 -26.47 -3.14
C GLN A 144 -3.16 -26.11 -4.33
N LEU A 145 -2.42 -25.03 -4.24
CA LEU A 145 -1.57 -24.52 -5.31
C LEU A 145 -0.10 -24.75 -4.98
N ALA A 146 0.68 -25.12 -6.00
CA ALA A 146 2.13 -25.24 -5.83
C ALA A 146 2.71 -23.91 -5.31
N LYS A 147 3.41 -23.97 -4.16
CA LYS A 147 3.98 -22.79 -3.50
C LYS A 147 5.43 -23.03 -3.12
N ILE A 148 6.22 -21.98 -3.23
CA ILE A 148 7.60 -21.91 -2.78
C ILE A 148 7.70 -20.73 -1.82
N GLN A 149 8.24 -20.98 -0.63
CA GLN A 149 8.51 -19.95 0.36
C GLN A 149 10.01 -19.71 0.46
N LEU A 150 10.42 -18.44 0.34
CA LEU A 150 11.81 -18.03 0.48
C LEU A 150 12.04 -17.51 1.89
N ASP A 151 12.81 -18.25 2.67
CA ASP A 151 13.08 -17.93 4.06
C ASP A 151 14.50 -17.37 4.27
N THR A 152 15.42 -17.63 3.34
CA THR A 152 16.80 -17.13 3.41
C THR A 152 16.90 -15.73 2.86
N ILE A 153 17.56 -14.84 3.60
CA ILE A 153 17.75 -13.43 3.22
C ILE A 153 19.16 -13.24 2.69
N TYR A 154 19.27 -12.63 1.53
CA TYR A 154 20.53 -12.37 0.83
C TYR A 154 20.85 -10.88 0.71
N ARG A 155 19.90 -10.02 1.07
CA ARG A 155 20.03 -8.57 0.93
C ARG A 155 20.68 -8.00 2.18
N GLN A 156 21.60 -7.07 2.00
CA GLN A 156 22.41 -6.46 3.03
C GLN A 156 23.40 -7.50 3.67
N GLY A 157 24.70 -7.32 3.45
CA GLY A 157 25.75 -8.23 3.92
C GLY A 157 25.66 -8.58 5.41
N ASP A 158 26.43 -9.54 5.83
CA ASP A 158 26.56 -9.94 7.23
C ASP A 158 26.70 -8.72 8.15
N GLY A 159 25.65 -8.38 8.93
CA GLY A 159 25.68 -7.26 9.87
C GLY A 159 24.49 -6.28 9.85
N SER A 160 23.51 -6.40 8.93
CA SER A 160 22.32 -5.52 8.98
C SER A 160 21.45 -5.83 10.19
N SER A 161 21.02 -4.78 10.91
CA SER A 161 20.08 -4.87 12.03
C SER A 161 18.63 -4.66 11.62
N ILE A 162 18.36 -4.16 10.40
CA ILE A 162 17.02 -3.91 9.87
C ILE A 162 16.29 -5.23 9.57
N ILE A 163 17.01 -6.21 9.05
CA ILE A 163 16.44 -7.51 8.68
C ILE A 163 15.98 -8.31 9.90
N PRO A 164 16.81 -8.51 10.94
CA PRO A 164 16.37 -9.14 12.19
C PRO A 164 15.18 -8.42 12.82
N LEU A 165 15.14 -7.08 12.74
CA LEU A 165 13.98 -6.30 13.19
C LEU A 165 12.73 -6.67 12.40
N ALA A 166 12.78 -6.71 11.07
CA ALA A 166 11.64 -7.07 10.23
C ALA A 166 11.13 -8.49 10.55
N HIS A 167 12.04 -9.45 10.78
CA HIS A 167 11.68 -10.81 11.21
C HIS A 167 11.03 -10.84 12.59
N ALA A 168 11.56 -10.09 13.54
CA ALA A 168 10.97 -10.00 14.87
C ALA A 168 9.56 -9.40 14.82
N ILE A 169 9.36 -8.33 14.05
CA ILE A 169 8.04 -7.73 13.80
C ILE A 169 7.08 -8.75 13.22
N LYS A 170 7.48 -9.49 12.19
CA LYS A 170 6.69 -10.56 11.58
C LYS A 170 6.29 -11.63 12.60
N ALA A 171 7.21 -12.00 13.51
CA ALA A 171 6.96 -12.94 14.60
C ALA A 171 6.12 -12.35 15.75
N GLY A 172 5.74 -11.07 15.67
CA GLY A 172 4.92 -10.40 16.69
C GLY A 172 5.69 -9.93 17.91
N LYS A 173 6.98 -9.67 17.77
CA LYS A 173 7.87 -9.26 18.87
C LYS A 173 8.74 -8.09 18.44
N LEU A 174 9.14 -7.27 19.39
CA LEU A 174 10.28 -6.37 19.22
C LEU A 174 11.52 -7.04 19.80
N PRO A 175 12.70 -6.92 19.16
CA PRO A 175 13.93 -7.45 19.70
C PRO A 175 14.34 -6.69 20.99
N ALA A 176 15.08 -7.30 21.87
CA ALA A 176 15.50 -6.70 23.15
C ALA A 176 16.35 -5.44 22.96
N ASP A 177 17.07 -5.37 21.83
CA ASP A 177 17.90 -4.23 21.41
C ASP A 177 17.13 -3.20 20.54
N PHE A 178 15.78 -3.23 20.52
CA PHE A 178 14.96 -2.40 19.66
C PHE A 178 15.27 -0.91 19.75
N THR A 179 15.50 -0.41 20.97
CA THR A 179 15.82 1.01 21.24
C THR A 179 17.30 1.33 21.16
N GLN A 180 18.18 0.36 20.87
CA GLN A 180 19.59 0.58 20.72
C GLN A 180 19.94 1.05 19.31
N ASN A 181 21.01 1.84 19.21
CA ASN A 181 21.54 2.31 17.94
C ASN A 181 22.50 1.28 17.34
N HIS A 182 22.32 0.99 16.08
CA HIS A 182 23.17 0.16 15.23
C HIS A 182 23.76 0.99 14.09
N ALA A 183 24.61 0.39 13.29
CA ALA A 183 25.23 1.08 12.16
C ALA A 183 24.19 1.55 11.10
N ASP A 184 23.15 0.73 10.89
CA ASP A 184 22.09 0.93 9.88
C ASP A 184 20.72 1.25 10.48
N ARG A 185 20.58 1.20 11.82
CA ARG A 185 19.31 1.44 12.52
C ARG A 185 19.49 2.29 13.76
N SER A 186 18.63 3.27 13.95
CA SER A 186 18.59 4.10 15.16
C SER A 186 17.16 4.24 15.67
N PHE A 187 17.03 4.37 17.00
CA PHE A 187 15.76 4.67 17.65
C PHE A 187 15.88 5.98 18.45
N ILE A 188 14.91 6.87 18.27
CA ILE A 188 14.83 8.16 18.98
C ILE A 188 13.48 8.26 19.69
N ALA A 189 13.49 8.15 21.02
CA ALA A 189 12.28 8.32 21.83
C ALA A 189 11.82 9.77 21.81
N CYS A 190 10.57 10.01 21.44
CA CYS A 190 9.95 11.33 21.51
C CYS A 190 8.43 11.22 21.54
N HIS A 191 7.76 12.21 22.11
CA HIS A 191 6.32 12.33 22.09
C HIS A 191 5.81 12.94 20.78
N ALA A 192 4.49 12.80 20.52
CA ALA A 192 3.85 13.27 19.30
C ALA A 192 4.10 14.76 18.98
N ASN A 193 4.15 15.63 20.00
CA ASN A 193 4.41 17.06 19.86
C ASN A 193 5.89 17.39 19.56
N GLN A 194 6.80 16.45 19.73
CA GLN A 194 8.23 16.62 19.47
C GLN A 194 8.66 16.07 18.11
N VAL A 195 7.83 15.24 17.47
CA VAL A 195 8.14 14.57 16.19
C VAL A 195 8.62 15.56 15.13
N GLU A 196 7.93 16.69 14.97
CA GLU A 196 8.30 17.72 14.00
C GLU A 196 9.72 18.24 14.23
N SER A 197 10.06 18.64 15.46
CA SER A 197 11.39 19.16 15.80
C SER A 197 12.50 18.12 15.69
N VAL A 198 12.17 16.86 16.01
CA VAL A 198 13.15 15.74 15.90
C VAL A 198 13.41 15.42 14.43
N ILE A 199 12.38 15.37 13.58
CA ILE A 199 12.53 15.17 12.13
C ILE A 199 13.32 16.32 11.50
N ASP A 200 13.03 17.56 11.88
CA ASP A 200 13.78 18.74 11.42
C ASP A 200 15.29 18.54 11.64
N GLN A 201 15.70 18.22 12.86
CA GLN A 201 17.09 18.02 13.20
C GLN A 201 17.75 16.83 12.49
N ILE A 202 17.03 15.70 12.37
CA ILE A 202 17.52 14.50 11.70
C ILE A 202 17.77 14.79 10.23
N VAL A 203 16.77 15.38 9.54
CA VAL A 203 16.84 15.60 8.10
C VAL A 203 17.86 16.69 7.77
N ALA A 204 17.95 17.77 8.58
CA ALA A 204 18.98 18.78 8.41
C ALA A 204 20.40 18.18 8.54
N LYS A 205 20.63 17.31 9.54
CA LYS A 205 21.91 16.61 9.70
C LYS A 205 22.21 15.61 8.57
N ALA A 206 21.21 14.86 8.13
CA ALA A 206 21.34 13.94 7.00
C ALA A 206 21.69 14.70 5.72
N HIS A 207 20.99 15.81 5.46
CA HIS A 207 21.26 16.68 4.30
C HIS A 207 22.66 17.28 4.35
N ALA A 208 23.10 17.75 5.52
CA ALA A 208 24.47 18.26 5.71
C ALA A 208 25.55 17.17 5.50
N LYS A 209 25.23 15.87 5.70
CA LYS A 209 26.08 14.72 5.40
C LYS A 209 26.04 14.27 3.95
N GLY A 210 25.29 14.97 3.06
CA GLY A 210 25.25 14.71 1.63
C GLY A 210 24.08 13.84 1.17
N PHE A 211 23.12 13.47 2.05
CA PHE A 211 21.90 12.83 1.59
C PHE A 211 21.02 13.83 0.85
N SER A 212 20.62 13.47 -0.35
CA SER A 212 19.72 14.30 -1.18
C SER A 212 18.25 14.08 -0.76
N ALA A 213 17.37 14.94 -1.24
CA ALA A 213 15.93 14.77 -1.05
C ALA A 213 15.39 13.46 -1.65
N SER A 214 16.03 12.92 -2.67
CA SER A 214 15.69 11.63 -3.27
C SER A 214 16.12 10.45 -2.39
N ASP A 215 17.20 10.57 -1.63
CA ASP A 215 17.70 9.52 -0.75
C ASP A 215 16.87 9.37 0.54
N ILE A 216 16.25 10.46 0.99
CA ILE A 216 15.50 10.52 2.26
C ILE A 216 14.01 10.33 2.00
N GLN A 217 13.38 9.45 2.76
CA GLN A 217 11.93 9.29 2.76
C GLN A 217 11.37 9.21 4.18
N VAL A 218 10.50 10.15 4.51
CA VAL A 218 9.69 10.06 5.73
C VAL A 218 8.41 9.28 5.40
N LEU A 219 8.09 8.27 6.21
CA LEU A 219 6.88 7.45 6.08
C LEU A 219 6.01 7.63 7.31
N ALA A 220 4.76 8.04 7.13
CA ALA A 220 3.84 8.22 8.25
C ALA A 220 2.51 7.49 8.01
N PRO A 221 1.83 7.00 9.07
CA PRO A 221 0.59 6.25 8.90
C PRO A 221 -0.63 7.14 8.61
N MET A 222 -0.60 8.43 8.94
CA MET A 222 -1.74 9.34 8.91
C MET A 222 -1.42 10.64 8.17
N TYR A 223 -2.46 11.23 7.56
CA TYR A 223 -2.33 12.52 6.87
C TYR A 223 -2.34 13.72 7.84
N ARG A 224 -3.23 13.70 8.84
CA ARG A 224 -3.46 14.80 9.78
C ARG A 224 -2.73 14.58 11.12
N GLY A 225 -2.56 15.67 11.88
CA GLY A 225 -1.92 15.65 13.19
C GLY A 225 -0.50 16.22 13.17
N SER A 226 0.12 16.37 14.34
CA SER A 226 1.48 16.92 14.50
C SER A 226 2.57 16.08 13.83
N ALA A 227 2.41 14.76 13.82
CA ALA A 227 3.29 13.83 13.11
C ALA A 227 2.67 13.35 11.78
N GLY A 228 1.69 14.09 11.22
CA GLY A 228 0.98 13.74 10.00
C GLY A 228 1.69 14.18 8.73
N ILE A 229 1.38 13.50 7.62
CA ILE A 229 2.01 13.69 6.32
C ILE A 229 1.92 15.14 5.85
N ASP A 230 0.74 15.76 5.99
CA ASP A 230 0.52 17.13 5.51
C ASP A 230 1.45 18.13 6.20
N ARG A 231 1.57 18.03 7.52
CA ARG A 231 2.45 18.90 8.31
C ARG A 231 3.93 18.62 8.06
N LEU A 232 4.31 17.34 8.03
CA LEU A 232 5.69 16.94 7.81
C LEU A 232 6.19 17.32 6.41
N ASN A 233 5.35 17.29 5.38
CA ASN A 233 5.74 17.78 4.06
C ASN A 233 6.14 19.26 4.06
N VAL A 234 5.44 20.10 4.80
CA VAL A 234 5.78 21.53 4.92
C VAL A 234 7.14 21.73 5.61
N VAL A 235 7.37 20.99 6.71
CA VAL A 235 8.64 21.05 7.44
C VAL A 235 9.79 20.60 6.55
N LEU A 236 9.65 19.44 5.93
CA LEU A 236 10.66 18.81 5.07
C LEU A 236 10.97 19.63 3.83
N GLN A 237 9.96 20.26 3.21
CA GLN A 237 10.16 21.18 2.09
C GLN A 237 11.05 22.33 2.49
N ASN A 238 10.83 22.93 3.67
CA ASN A 238 11.63 24.05 4.14
C ASN A 238 13.08 23.69 4.48
N ILE A 239 13.36 22.43 4.79
CA ILE A 239 14.71 21.94 5.05
C ILE A 239 15.43 21.59 3.75
N LEU A 240 14.77 20.74 2.92
CA LEU A 240 15.38 20.13 1.74
C LEU A 240 15.32 21.02 0.49
N ASN A 241 14.32 21.90 0.42
CA ASN A 241 14.15 22.88 -0.66
C ASN A 241 13.71 24.24 -0.12
N PRO A 242 14.55 24.92 0.71
CA PRO A 242 14.21 26.21 1.30
C PRO A 242 14.07 27.27 0.23
N LYS A 243 13.18 28.25 0.46
CA LYS A 243 13.05 29.43 -0.38
C LYS A 243 14.31 30.29 -0.25
N LYS A 244 15.16 30.28 -1.26
CA LYS A 244 16.46 30.96 -1.24
C LYS A 244 16.35 32.48 -1.44
N THR A 245 15.38 32.95 -2.20
CA THR A 245 15.17 34.37 -2.51
C THR A 245 13.68 34.71 -2.58
N ALA A 246 13.33 35.96 -2.33
CA ALA A 246 11.95 36.46 -2.49
C ALA A 246 11.42 36.33 -3.93
N ARG A 247 12.34 36.29 -4.93
CA ARG A 247 12.01 36.17 -6.35
C ARG A 247 11.88 34.73 -6.86
N GLN A 248 12.17 33.74 -6.01
CA GLN A 248 12.02 32.33 -6.40
C GLN A 248 10.55 32.05 -6.70
N LYS A 249 10.29 31.51 -7.90
CA LYS A 249 8.93 31.15 -8.32
C LYS A 249 8.35 30.09 -7.40
N GLU A 250 7.18 30.36 -6.91
CA GLU A 250 6.39 29.50 -6.03
C GLU A 250 4.93 29.65 -6.42
N VAL A 251 4.19 28.57 -6.42
CA VAL A 251 2.76 28.57 -6.69
C VAL A 251 2.03 27.86 -5.55
N THR A 252 0.85 28.39 -5.23
CA THR A 252 -0.02 27.77 -4.24
C THR A 252 -1.19 27.11 -4.93
N PHE A 253 -1.42 25.86 -4.58
CA PHE A 253 -2.59 25.10 -5.00
C PHE A 253 -3.20 24.39 -3.81
N ARG A 254 -4.46 24.71 -3.50
CA ARG A 254 -5.10 24.30 -2.25
C ARG A 254 -4.24 24.75 -1.06
N ASN A 255 -3.86 23.82 -0.19
CA ASN A 255 -3.07 24.11 1.02
C ASN A 255 -1.59 23.75 0.85
N GLN A 256 -1.12 23.55 -0.38
CA GLN A 256 0.27 23.18 -0.66
C GLN A 256 0.95 24.27 -1.50
N GLN A 257 2.21 24.52 -1.18
CA GLN A 257 3.10 25.37 -1.97
C GLN A 257 4.04 24.50 -2.78
N PHE A 258 4.19 24.82 -4.05
CA PHE A 258 5.09 24.12 -4.96
C PHE A 258 6.20 25.05 -5.42
N ARG A 259 7.43 24.57 -5.37
CA ARG A 259 8.66 25.29 -5.75
C ARG A 259 9.45 24.46 -6.75
N ILE A 260 10.23 25.10 -7.60
CA ILE A 260 11.21 24.38 -8.43
C ILE A 260 12.16 23.62 -7.51
N GLY A 261 12.41 22.34 -7.81
CA GLY A 261 13.20 21.42 -7.00
C GLY A 261 12.39 20.58 -6.01
N ASP A 262 11.08 20.82 -5.88
CA ASP A 262 10.25 20.02 -4.98
C ASP A 262 10.09 18.57 -5.45
N LYS A 263 10.19 17.68 -4.50
CA LYS A 263 9.85 16.26 -4.65
C LYS A 263 8.35 16.08 -4.59
N VAL A 264 7.76 15.55 -5.64
CA VAL A 264 6.30 15.37 -5.79
C VAL A 264 5.92 13.95 -6.12
N LEU A 265 4.72 13.56 -5.73
CA LEU A 265 4.10 12.26 -5.99
C LEU A 265 2.95 12.45 -6.99
N HIS A 266 2.91 11.61 -8.01
CA HIS A 266 1.77 11.51 -8.92
C HIS A 266 0.69 10.59 -8.31
N LEU A 267 -0.58 11.02 -8.35
CA LEU A 267 -1.66 10.39 -7.61
C LEU A 267 -2.60 9.53 -8.45
N VAL A 268 -2.48 9.59 -9.77
CA VAL A 268 -3.35 8.90 -10.72
C VAL A 268 -2.54 8.22 -11.82
N ASN A 269 -3.15 7.30 -12.56
CA ASN A 269 -2.50 6.75 -13.74
C ASN A 269 -2.70 7.68 -14.93
N SER A 270 -1.63 8.00 -15.66
CA SER A 270 -1.59 8.79 -16.90
C SER A 270 -0.76 8.04 -17.95
N PRO A 271 -1.33 6.96 -18.53
CA PRO A 271 -0.61 6.12 -19.50
C PRO A 271 -0.11 6.88 -20.71
N GLU A 272 -0.84 7.93 -21.12
CA GLU A 272 -0.50 8.84 -22.21
C GLU A 272 0.84 9.58 -22.00
N ASN A 273 1.19 9.82 -20.74
CA ASN A 273 2.44 10.47 -20.34
C ASN A 273 3.49 9.49 -19.82
N ASN A 274 3.17 8.20 -19.81
CA ASN A 274 3.98 7.15 -19.17
C ASN A 274 4.29 7.43 -17.69
N VAL A 275 3.33 8.00 -16.94
CA VAL A 275 3.41 8.32 -15.51
C VAL A 275 2.28 7.62 -14.77
N PHE A 276 2.58 6.98 -13.65
CA PHE A 276 1.63 6.16 -12.92
C PHE A 276 1.43 6.64 -11.48
N ASN A 277 0.33 6.22 -10.88
CA ASN A 277 0.07 6.47 -9.46
C ASN A 277 1.19 5.90 -8.59
N GLY A 278 1.78 6.77 -7.78
CA GLY A 278 2.93 6.43 -6.95
C GLY A 278 4.27 6.89 -7.52
N ASP A 279 4.35 7.34 -8.78
CA ASP A 279 5.59 7.84 -9.33
C ASP A 279 6.03 9.12 -8.63
N ILE A 280 7.31 9.21 -8.32
CA ILE A 280 7.93 10.40 -7.73
C ILE A 280 8.66 11.15 -8.83
N GLY A 281 8.43 12.46 -8.89
CA GLY A 281 9.15 13.38 -9.76
C GLY A 281 9.70 14.57 -9.01
N THR A 282 10.44 15.40 -9.75
CA THR A 282 10.97 16.68 -9.26
C THR A 282 10.44 17.80 -10.14
N ILE A 283 9.96 18.88 -9.53
CA ILE A 283 9.52 20.07 -10.27
C ILE A 283 10.73 20.75 -10.89
N THR A 284 10.79 20.78 -12.22
CA THR A 284 11.87 21.39 -12.99
C THR A 284 11.50 22.79 -13.51
N GLY A 285 10.19 23.07 -13.69
CA GLY A 285 9.74 24.36 -14.20
C GLY A 285 8.43 24.85 -13.59
N ILE A 286 8.30 26.17 -13.50
CA ILE A 286 7.05 26.87 -13.12
C ILE A 286 6.87 28.02 -14.11
N ASP A 287 5.84 27.94 -14.94
CA ASP A 287 5.45 28.97 -15.89
C ASP A 287 4.13 29.61 -15.47
N LEU A 288 4.16 30.90 -15.18
CA LEU A 288 2.99 31.66 -14.76
C LEU A 288 2.38 32.40 -15.94
N ALA A 289 1.06 32.32 -16.09
CA ALA A 289 0.34 33.12 -17.11
C ALA A 289 0.49 34.63 -16.90
N SER A 290 0.77 35.05 -15.66
CA SER A 290 0.97 36.46 -15.31
C SER A 290 2.38 37.00 -15.64
N ASP A 291 3.32 36.16 -16.02
CA ASP A 291 4.68 36.60 -16.37
C ASP A 291 4.67 37.41 -17.68
N LYS A 292 5.33 38.58 -17.69
CA LYS A 292 5.32 39.54 -18.82
C LYS A 292 5.74 38.96 -20.18
N ASN A 293 6.52 37.89 -20.17
CA ASN A 293 7.00 37.18 -21.36
C ASN A 293 6.40 35.78 -21.52
N SER A 294 5.34 35.47 -20.75
CA SER A 294 4.73 34.16 -20.76
C SER A 294 3.93 33.94 -22.06
N LYS A 295 4.15 32.78 -22.69
CA LYS A 295 3.35 32.29 -23.80
C LYS A 295 2.22 31.37 -23.38
N VAL A 296 2.13 31.01 -22.07
CA VAL A 296 1.15 30.07 -21.55
C VAL A 296 -0.15 30.80 -21.17
N LYS A 297 -1.29 30.16 -21.45
CA LYS A 297 -2.63 30.70 -21.14
C LYS A 297 -3.04 30.43 -19.68
N SER A 298 -2.43 29.47 -19.01
CA SER A 298 -2.66 29.12 -17.60
C SER A 298 -1.33 28.74 -16.95
N ASP A 299 -1.26 28.88 -15.65
CA ASP A 299 -0.07 28.46 -14.87
C ASP A 299 0.22 26.97 -15.14
N GLN A 300 1.50 26.64 -15.26
CA GLN A 300 1.97 25.30 -15.57
C GLN A 300 3.10 24.87 -14.63
N LEU A 301 3.12 23.58 -14.31
CA LEU A 301 4.22 22.91 -13.61
C LEU A 301 4.85 21.88 -14.54
N THR A 302 6.14 21.95 -14.73
CA THR A 302 6.91 20.93 -15.43
C THR A 302 7.59 20.04 -14.41
N ILE A 303 7.43 18.72 -14.55
CA ILE A 303 7.91 17.72 -13.60
C ILE A 303 8.70 16.67 -14.34
N ALA A 304 9.96 16.50 -13.95
CA ALA A 304 10.79 15.41 -14.41
C ALA A 304 10.52 14.17 -13.55
N PHE A 305 10.00 13.13 -14.16
CA PHE A 305 9.98 11.76 -13.65
C PHE A 305 11.19 11.00 -14.20
N GLU A 306 11.47 9.82 -13.69
CA GLU A 306 12.67 9.07 -14.08
C GLU A 306 12.83 8.83 -15.59
N GLN A 307 11.73 8.68 -16.34
CA GLN A 307 11.76 8.34 -17.77
C GLN A 307 11.15 9.43 -18.68
N THR A 308 10.46 10.39 -18.10
CA THR A 308 9.73 11.39 -18.89
C THR A 308 9.65 12.72 -18.14
N GLU A 309 9.52 13.79 -18.89
CA GLU A 309 9.20 15.11 -18.36
C GLU A 309 7.77 15.49 -18.82
N VAL A 310 6.93 15.89 -17.87
CA VAL A 310 5.52 16.19 -18.15
C VAL A 310 5.15 17.56 -17.62
N THR A 311 4.45 18.34 -18.46
CA THR A 311 3.92 19.65 -18.09
C THR A 311 2.44 19.53 -17.74
N TYR A 312 2.09 19.97 -16.54
CA TYR A 312 0.73 19.95 -15.97
C TYR A 312 0.13 21.35 -15.98
N ALA A 313 -1.00 21.54 -16.64
CA ALA A 313 -1.81 22.75 -16.50
C ALA A 313 -2.41 22.83 -15.09
N ARG A 314 -2.79 24.04 -14.65
CA ARG A 314 -3.30 24.28 -13.28
C ARG A 314 -4.43 23.33 -12.84
N ASN A 315 -5.31 22.95 -13.75
CA ASN A 315 -6.42 22.03 -13.46
C ASN A 315 -5.94 20.61 -13.14
N ASP A 316 -4.77 20.21 -13.65
CA ASP A 316 -4.20 18.88 -13.44
C ASP A 316 -3.33 18.79 -12.17
N TRP A 317 -3.09 19.90 -11.48
CA TRP A 317 -2.29 19.88 -10.24
C TRP A 317 -2.96 19.11 -9.11
N ILE A 318 -4.26 18.82 -9.21
CA ILE A 318 -4.97 17.91 -8.32
C ILE A 318 -4.36 16.50 -8.31
N ARG A 319 -3.66 16.14 -9.38
CA ARG A 319 -2.98 14.84 -9.55
C ARG A 319 -1.62 14.77 -8.85
N LEU A 320 -1.20 15.87 -8.19
CA LEU A 320 0.12 16.03 -7.60
C LEU A 320 0.03 16.33 -6.10
N THR A 321 1.02 15.88 -5.36
CA THR A 321 1.22 16.25 -3.95
C THR A 321 2.72 16.24 -3.61
N LEU A 322 3.12 16.97 -2.56
CA LEU A 322 4.49 16.87 -2.06
C LEU A 322 4.80 15.45 -1.59
N ALA A 323 6.02 15.00 -1.77
CA ALA A 323 6.45 13.62 -1.54
C ALA A 323 7.65 13.47 -0.58
N TYR A 324 8.00 14.49 0.17
CA TYR A 324 9.03 14.38 1.21
C TYR A 324 8.60 13.44 2.35
N CYS A 325 7.31 13.50 2.70
CA CYS A 325 6.62 12.56 3.56
C CYS A 325 5.44 11.94 2.79
N MET A 326 5.27 10.62 2.87
CA MET A 326 4.14 9.92 2.25
C MET A 326 3.58 8.83 3.17
N SER A 327 2.39 8.32 2.84
CA SER A 327 1.83 7.19 3.57
C SER A 327 2.58 5.89 3.26
N ILE A 328 2.62 5.01 4.26
CA ILE A 328 3.25 3.69 4.13
C ILE A 328 2.63 2.90 2.97
N HIS A 329 1.30 3.06 2.75
CA HIS A 329 0.61 2.45 1.62
C HIS A 329 1.15 2.93 0.25
N LYS A 330 1.45 4.23 0.12
CA LYS A 330 2.01 4.80 -1.11
C LYS A 330 3.47 4.44 -1.33
N ALA A 331 4.15 3.97 -0.30
CA ALA A 331 5.53 3.51 -0.38
C ALA A 331 5.67 2.03 -0.76
N GLN A 332 4.56 1.28 -0.87
CA GLN A 332 4.60 -0.12 -1.33
C GLN A 332 5.23 -0.22 -2.73
N GLY A 333 6.02 -1.25 -2.97
CA GLY A 333 6.80 -1.43 -4.20
C GLY A 333 7.98 -0.46 -4.36
N SER A 334 8.22 0.46 -3.41
CA SER A 334 9.34 1.39 -3.41
C SER A 334 10.38 1.03 -2.35
N GLU A 335 11.62 1.52 -2.53
CA GLU A 335 12.70 1.42 -1.56
C GLU A 335 13.50 2.72 -1.53
N PHE A 336 14.03 3.07 -0.37
CA PHE A 336 14.73 4.32 -0.14
C PHE A 336 16.00 4.07 0.66
N LYS A 337 17.06 4.79 0.39
CA LYS A 337 18.33 4.66 1.11
C LYS A 337 18.17 4.93 2.60
N LEU A 338 17.51 6.04 2.94
CA LEU A 338 17.20 6.41 4.32
C LEU A 338 15.70 6.53 4.52
N VAL A 339 15.14 5.69 5.38
CA VAL A 339 13.75 5.78 5.82
C VAL A 339 13.69 6.33 7.25
N ILE A 340 12.81 7.31 7.45
CA ILE A 340 12.50 7.88 8.76
C ILE A 340 11.03 7.55 9.07
N LEU A 341 10.77 6.86 10.18
CA LEU A 341 9.45 6.33 10.52
C LEU A 341 8.98 6.86 11.90
N PRO A 342 8.17 7.93 11.94
CA PRO A 342 7.52 8.38 13.16
C PRO A 342 6.31 7.48 13.50
N MET A 343 6.26 6.97 14.73
CA MET A 343 5.14 6.20 15.26
C MET A 343 4.75 6.74 16.64
N VAL A 344 3.49 7.13 16.78
CA VAL A 344 2.94 7.72 18.01
C VAL A 344 1.60 7.09 18.37
N SER A 345 1.32 6.94 19.65
CA SER A 345 0.15 6.22 20.18
C SER A 345 -1.18 6.86 19.79
N GLN A 346 -1.20 8.17 19.47
CA GLN A 346 -2.40 8.85 18.97
C GLN A 346 -2.94 8.26 17.65
N TYR A 347 -2.12 7.52 16.90
CA TYR A 347 -2.52 6.85 15.66
C TYR A 347 -3.00 5.40 15.87
N ASN A 348 -3.50 5.07 17.05
CA ASN A 348 -3.84 3.73 17.52
C ASN A 348 -4.54 2.84 16.47
N ARG A 349 -5.53 3.37 15.73
CA ARG A 349 -6.25 2.61 14.69
C ARG A 349 -5.36 2.13 13.53
N MET A 350 -4.24 2.80 13.31
CA MET A 350 -3.29 2.46 12.23
C MET A 350 -2.11 1.63 12.73
N LEU A 351 -1.96 1.44 14.05
CA LEU A 351 -0.86 0.69 14.64
C LEU A 351 -1.10 -0.81 14.46
N GLN A 352 -0.67 -1.35 13.32
CA GLN A 352 -0.83 -2.75 12.93
C GLN A 352 0.51 -3.33 12.50
N ARG A 353 0.69 -4.63 12.73
CA ARG A 353 1.92 -5.36 12.45
C ARG A 353 2.38 -5.26 11.00
N ASN A 354 1.49 -5.51 10.06
CA ASN A 354 1.79 -5.44 8.64
C ASN A 354 2.14 -4.03 8.15
N LEU A 355 1.58 -2.98 8.77
CA LEU A 355 1.93 -1.59 8.49
C LEU A 355 3.38 -1.31 8.90
N LEU A 356 3.75 -1.66 10.15
CA LEU A 356 5.12 -1.49 10.64
C LEU A 356 6.11 -2.32 9.83
N TYR A 357 5.78 -3.58 9.57
CA TYR A 357 6.59 -4.47 8.74
C TYR A 357 6.83 -3.87 7.35
N THR A 358 5.76 -3.41 6.68
CA THR A 358 5.87 -2.79 5.36
C THR A 358 6.74 -1.55 5.40
N ALA A 359 6.61 -0.70 6.41
CA ALA A 359 7.40 0.53 6.53
C ALA A 359 8.89 0.25 6.74
N VAL A 360 9.23 -0.63 7.68
CA VAL A 360 10.62 -1.02 7.99
C VAL A 360 11.31 -1.62 6.75
N THR A 361 10.58 -2.41 6.00
CA THR A 361 11.09 -3.08 4.79
C THR A 361 11.27 -2.16 3.59
N ARG A 362 10.91 -0.86 3.69
CA ARG A 362 11.22 0.16 2.66
C ARG A 362 12.64 0.71 2.77
N ALA A 363 13.31 0.51 3.91
CA ALA A 363 14.69 0.96 4.09
C ALA A 363 15.66 0.03 3.34
N ALA A 364 16.46 0.62 2.45
CA ALA A 364 17.52 -0.10 1.76
C ALA A 364 18.81 -0.13 2.58
N ASP A 365 19.26 1.02 3.08
CA ASP A 365 20.55 1.17 3.74
C ASP A 365 20.41 1.58 5.21
N MET A 366 19.50 2.53 5.51
CA MET A 366 19.38 3.12 6.85
C MET A 366 17.94 3.29 7.27
N LEU A 367 17.65 3.03 8.55
CA LEU A 367 16.34 3.16 9.17
C LEU A 367 16.43 3.98 10.45
N ILE A 368 15.68 5.07 10.53
CA ILE A 368 15.52 5.83 11.75
C ILE A 368 14.07 5.70 12.24
N LEU A 369 13.92 5.03 13.37
CA LEU A 369 12.65 4.90 14.08
C LEU A 369 12.56 6.02 15.09
N LEU A 370 11.43 6.69 15.16
CA LEU A 370 11.23 7.75 16.17
C LEU A 370 9.81 7.75 16.69
N GLY A 371 9.65 8.17 17.93
CA GLY A 371 8.35 8.24 18.57
C GLY A 371 8.27 7.49 19.89
N GLU A 372 7.11 6.94 20.18
CA GLU A 372 6.80 6.30 21.45
C GLU A 372 7.03 4.80 21.36
N PRO A 373 7.91 4.18 22.21
CA PRO A 373 8.13 2.73 22.20
C PRO A 373 6.84 1.92 22.26
N GLN A 374 5.87 2.38 23.08
CA GLN A 374 4.56 1.76 23.23
C GLN A 374 3.77 1.69 21.91
N ALA A 375 3.95 2.67 21.01
CA ALA A 375 3.30 2.63 19.70
C ALA A 375 3.84 1.48 18.83
N PHE A 376 5.14 1.20 18.90
CA PHE A 376 5.76 0.08 18.20
C PHE A 376 5.35 -1.27 18.82
N GLU A 377 5.28 -1.37 20.14
CA GLU A 377 4.76 -2.55 20.83
C GLU A 377 3.31 -2.83 20.43
N THR A 378 2.49 -1.78 20.40
CA THR A 378 1.10 -1.89 19.93
C THR A 378 1.05 -2.38 18.47
N CYS A 379 1.92 -1.90 17.60
CA CYS A 379 1.99 -2.39 16.21
C CYS A 379 2.25 -3.88 16.13
N VAL A 380 3.25 -4.40 16.85
CA VAL A 380 3.63 -5.82 16.74
C VAL A 380 2.63 -6.76 17.37
N THR A 381 1.88 -6.30 18.37
CA THR A 381 0.82 -7.09 19.02
C THR A 381 -0.48 -7.08 18.22
N ASN A 382 -0.78 -5.97 17.54
CA ASN A 382 -2.00 -5.85 16.74
C ASN A 382 -1.84 -6.54 15.39
N LEU A 383 -2.51 -7.69 15.25
CA LEU A 383 -2.68 -8.32 13.94
C LEU A 383 -3.65 -7.49 13.11
N SER A 384 -3.34 -7.32 11.83
CA SER A 384 -4.36 -6.84 10.89
C SER A 384 -5.52 -7.82 10.89
N VAL A 385 -6.73 -7.31 10.98
CA VAL A 385 -7.93 -8.13 10.92
C VAL A 385 -7.93 -8.88 9.57
N ASN A 386 -7.94 -10.21 9.62
CA ASN A 386 -8.15 -11.00 8.42
C ASN A 386 -9.51 -10.64 7.81
N ARG A 387 -9.50 -10.30 6.54
CA ARG A 387 -10.74 -9.99 5.82
C ARG A 387 -11.57 -11.28 5.69
N HIS A 388 -12.86 -11.16 5.94
CA HIS A 388 -13.78 -12.27 5.70
C HIS A 388 -13.90 -12.51 4.19
N THR A 389 -13.23 -13.56 3.71
CA THR A 389 -13.24 -13.97 2.31
C THR A 389 -13.70 -15.42 2.20
N THR A 390 -14.26 -15.78 1.06
CA THR A 390 -14.66 -17.16 0.76
C THR A 390 -13.73 -17.85 -0.24
N LEU A 391 -12.67 -17.18 -0.68
CA LEU A 391 -11.82 -17.66 -1.78
C LEU A 391 -11.15 -19.00 -1.43
N THR A 392 -10.55 -19.11 -0.24
CA THR A 392 -9.92 -20.35 0.24
C THR A 392 -10.91 -21.53 0.22
N THR A 393 -12.10 -21.33 0.79
CA THR A 393 -13.14 -22.35 0.84
C THR A 393 -13.60 -22.74 -0.57
N ARG A 394 -13.82 -21.77 -1.46
CA ARG A 394 -14.21 -22.04 -2.85
C ARG A 394 -13.16 -22.82 -3.61
N ILE A 395 -11.90 -22.51 -3.45
CA ILE A 395 -10.80 -23.25 -4.08
C ILE A 395 -10.79 -24.69 -3.59
N GLN A 396 -10.91 -24.90 -2.28
CA GLN A 396 -10.97 -26.24 -1.70
C GLN A 396 -12.17 -27.03 -2.21
N THR A 397 -13.35 -26.42 -2.28
CA THR A 397 -14.57 -27.08 -2.80
C THR A 397 -14.44 -27.48 -4.26
N VAL A 398 -13.80 -26.65 -5.10
CA VAL A 398 -13.64 -26.95 -6.54
C VAL A 398 -12.58 -28.02 -6.80
N LEU A 399 -11.48 -27.99 -6.05
CA LEU A 399 -10.34 -28.90 -6.28
C LEU A 399 -10.42 -30.21 -5.49
N ASP A 400 -11.19 -30.27 -4.41
CA ASP A 400 -11.36 -31.44 -3.55
C ASP A 400 -12.80 -31.51 -3.02
N PRO A 401 -13.78 -31.84 -3.90
CA PRO A 401 -15.21 -31.85 -3.53
C PRO A 401 -15.55 -32.88 -2.45
N ASP A 402 -14.81 -33.99 -2.37
CA ASP A 402 -15.09 -35.07 -1.43
C ASP A 402 -14.73 -34.72 0.03
N LYS A 403 -13.72 -33.87 0.26
CA LYS A 403 -13.38 -33.40 1.62
C LYS A 403 -14.42 -32.45 2.21
N THR A 404 -15.17 -31.73 1.38
CA THR A 404 -16.17 -30.75 1.84
C THR A 404 -17.42 -31.44 2.39
N ALA A 405 -17.78 -32.61 1.89
CA ALA A 405 -18.91 -33.41 2.39
C ALA A 405 -18.70 -33.89 3.84
N THR A 406 -17.44 -34.11 4.25
CA THR A 406 -17.07 -34.61 5.59
C THR A 406 -17.02 -33.51 6.67
N VAL A 407 -16.84 -32.25 6.29
CA VAL A 407 -16.79 -31.11 7.24
C VAL A 407 -18.20 -30.59 7.56
N SER A 408 -19.16 -30.75 6.63
CA SER A 408 -20.54 -30.30 6.84
C SER A 408 -21.34 -31.20 7.79
N SER A 409 -20.84 -32.42 8.10
CA SER A 409 -21.52 -33.40 8.96
C SER A 409 -20.95 -33.44 10.39
N LYS A 410 -19.96 -32.65 10.76
CA LYS A 410 -19.31 -32.67 12.08
C LYS A 410 -19.51 -31.42 12.95
N SER A 411 -20.37 -30.46 12.59
CA SER A 411 -20.56 -29.22 13.37
C SER A 411 -21.99 -29.00 13.86
N VAL A 412 -22.73 -30.05 14.17
CA VAL A 412 -23.96 -29.93 14.96
C VAL A 412 -24.01 -31.14 15.90
N ASP A 413 -23.23 -31.15 16.95
CA ASP A 413 -23.52 -31.68 18.27
C ASP A 413 -22.29 -31.45 19.17
N ASP A 414 -22.60 -31.06 20.42
CA ASP A 414 -21.70 -30.85 21.56
C ASP A 414 -20.88 -29.56 21.63
N ALA A 415 -21.56 -28.49 22.04
CA ALA A 415 -21.01 -27.51 22.98
C ALA A 415 -22.14 -26.84 23.76
N GLN A 416 -22.54 -27.41 24.88
CA GLN A 416 -23.28 -26.66 25.90
C GLN A 416 -22.40 -25.57 26.51
N PRO A 417 -22.87 -24.34 26.65
CA PRO A 417 -22.11 -23.28 27.31
C PRO A 417 -22.18 -23.47 28.83
N GLN A 418 -21.03 -23.59 29.47
CA GLN A 418 -20.93 -23.46 30.94
C GLN A 418 -21.10 -21.98 31.33
N PRO A 419 -21.82 -21.67 32.43
CA PRO A 419 -22.03 -20.29 32.86
C PRO A 419 -20.78 -19.73 33.55
N VAL A 420 -20.26 -18.62 32.99
CA VAL A 420 -19.22 -17.83 33.65
C VAL A 420 -19.87 -16.91 34.67
N ALA A 421 -19.44 -16.99 35.93
CA ALA A 421 -19.93 -16.19 37.05
C ALA A 421 -19.70 -14.67 36.79
N VAL A 422 -20.80 -13.92 36.90
CA VAL A 422 -20.80 -12.45 36.79
C VAL A 422 -20.49 -11.88 38.17
N ALA A 423 -19.44 -11.10 38.30
CA ALA A 423 -19.15 -10.28 39.47
C ALA A 423 -20.08 -9.05 39.49
N ALA A 424 -20.63 -8.73 40.64
CA ALA A 424 -21.62 -7.67 40.86
C ALA A 424 -21.04 -6.25 40.67
N PRO A 425 -21.86 -5.27 40.26
CA PRO A 425 -21.41 -3.90 40.07
C PRO A 425 -21.43 -3.11 41.38
N VAL A 426 -20.40 -2.27 41.54
CA VAL A 426 -20.33 -1.27 42.62
C VAL A 426 -21.15 -0.04 42.21
N ALA A 427 -22.02 0.40 43.10
CA ALA A 427 -22.88 1.55 42.96
C ALA A 427 -22.08 2.86 43.07
N VAL A 428 -22.34 3.83 42.19
CA VAL A 428 -22.01 5.25 42.38
C VAL A 428 -23.28 6.07 42.12
N ALA A 429 -23.50 7.01 43.03
CA ALA A 429 -24.70 7.74 43.28
C ALA A 429 -25.08 8.83 42.26
N ASP A 430 -26.38 9.11 42.27
CA ASP A 430 -27.18 10.16 41.66
C ASP A 430 -26.57 11.56 41.60
N THR A 431 -26.82 12.23 40.50
CA THR A 431 -27.24 13.64 40.48
C THR A 431 -28.17 13.93 39.29
N SER A 432 -29.29 14.51 39.64
CA SER A 432 -30.56 14.79 38.97
C SER A 432 -30.54 15.70 37.75
N ALA A 433 -31.23 15.33 36.69
CA ALA A 433 -32.32 15.85 35.84
C ALA A 433 -32.27 17.30 35.27
N PRO A 434 -32.95 17.64 34.17
CA PRO A 434 -34.36 17.33 33.90
C PRO A 434 -34.72 16.86 32.46
N THR A 435 -35.90 16.27 32.41
CA THR A 435 -36.72 15.73 31.32
C THR A 435 -37.05 16.69 30.18
N THR A 436 -37.00 16.17 28.95
CA THR A 436 -38.01 16.48 27.91
C THR A 436 -38.32 15.21 27.12
N ASP A 437 -39.61 14.87 27.11
CA ASP A 437 -40.21 13.79 26.37
C ASP A 437 -40.02 13.93 24.87
N HIS A 438 -39.54 12.88 24.21
CA HIS A 438 -39.94 12.52 22.86
C HIS A 438 -39.83 11.00 22.74
N ASP A 439 -40.97 10.36 22.47
CA ASP A 439 -41.12 8.95 22.16
C ASP A 439 -40.17 8.53 21.03
N ALA A 440 -39.10 7.84 21.37
CA ALA A 440 -38.31 7.04 20.43
C ALA A 440 -38.46 5.59 20.87
N ALA A 441 -39.18 4.81 20.07
CA ALA A 441 -39.22 3.37 20.21
C ALA A 441 -37.81 2.81 20.30
N THR A 442 -37.46 2.23 21.42
CA THR A 442 -36.18 1.55 21.66
C THR A 442 -36.10 0.30 20.80
N ALA A 443 -35.44 0.40 19.64
CA ALA A 443 -35.03 -0.75 18.85
C ALA A 443 -34.08 -1.63 19.69
N THR A 444 -34.42 -2.89 19.86
CA THR A 444 -33.60 -3.85 20.63
C THR A 444 -32.42 -4.32 19.77
N ALA A 445 -31.33 -4.77 20.38
CA ALA A 445 -30.13 -5.27 19.68
C ALA A 445 -30.41 -6.43 18.69
N GLN A 446 -31.58 -7.05 18.75
CA GLN A 446 -32.04 -8.09 17.83
C GLN A 446 -32.47 -7.53 16.46
N ASP A 447 -32.84 -6.25 16.37
CA ASP A 447 -33.32 -5.61 15.14
C ASP A 447 -32.18 -5.35 14.12
N TYR A 448 -30.93 -5.54 14.54
CA TYR A 448 -29.76 -5.30 13.70
C TYR A 448 -29.04 -6.58 13.27
N GLN A 449 -29.56 -7.76 13.58
CA GLN A 449 -29.00 -9.03 13.13
C GLN A 449 -29.51 -9.41 11.74
N LEU A 450 -28.60 -9.51 10.76
CA LEU A 450 -28.87 -10.09 9.46
C LEU A 450 -29.23 -11.57 9.59
N THR A 451 -30.51 -11.91 9.46
CA THR A 451 -30.96 -13.29 9.40
C THR A 451 -31.09 -13.78 7.95
N PRO A 452 -30.92 -15.08 7.68
CA PRO A 452 -31.14 -15.62 6.32
C PRO A 452 -32.51 -15.31 5.75
N ALA A 453 -33.53 -15.21 6.58
CA ALA A 453 -34.91 -14.86 6.18
C ALA A 453 -35.01 -13.41 5.68
N LEU A 454 -34.34 -12.46 6.31
CA LEU A 454 -34.30 -11.06 5.87
C LEU A 454 -33.56 -10.91 4.53
N VAL A 455 -32.50 -11.70 4.33
CA VAL A 455 -31.75 -11.72 3.06
C VAL A 455 -32.60 -12.28 1.92
N GLN A 456 -33.36 -13.37 2.17
CA GLN A 456 -34.25 -14.00 1.17
C GLN A 456 -35.47 -13.13 0.84
N ALA A 457 -36.00 -12.40 1.82
CA ALA A 457 -37.16 -11.54 1.63
C ALA A 457 -36.83 -10.23 0.91
N ARG A 458 -35.55 -9.91 0.66
CA ARG A 458 -35.07 -8.60 0.12
C ARG A 458 -35.56 -7.40 0.95
N GLN A 459 -35.81 -7.59 2.23
CA GLN A 459 -36.30 -6.56 3.16
C GLN A 459 -35.13 -5.97 4.00
N ILE A 460 -33.95 -5.91 3.44
CA ILE A 460 -32.81 -5.27 4.11
C ILE A 460 -32.92 -3.78 3.81
N ASP A 461 -33.19 -3.00 4.83
CA ASP A 461 -33.04 -1.56 4.75
C ASP A 461 -31.55 -1.22 4.62
N PRO A 462 -31.08 -0.64 3.47
CA PRO A 462 -29.68 -0.26 3.31
C PRO A 462 -29.23 0.81 4.32
N MET A 463 -30.18 1.41 5.05
CA MET A 463 -29.94 2.42 6.10
C MET A 463 -29.87 1.84 7.52
N ILE A 464 -29.93 0.52 7.68
CA ILE A 464 -29.75 -0.13 9.01
C ILE A 464 -28.44 0.35 9.66
N GLY A 465 -28.54 0.91 10.85
CA GLY A 465 -27.41 1.50 11.58
C GLY A 465 -27.05 2.94 11.18
N MET A 466 -27.76 3.53 10.23
CA MET A 466 -27.58 4.93 9.78
C MET A 466 -28.74 5.85 10.22
N GLN A 467 -29.54 5.45 11.20
CA GLN A 467 -30.63 6.27 11.73
C GLN A 467 -30.09 7.60 12.27
N GLY A 468 -30.64 8.72 11.78
CA GLY A 468 -30.20 10.07 12.14
C GLY A 468 -29.08 10.64 11.28
N ILE A 469 -28.57 9.89 10.29
CA ILE A 469 -27.58 10.38 9.34
C ILE A 469 -28.32 10.81 8.06
N THR A 470 -28.23 12.09 7.70
CA THR A 470 -28.80 12.62 6.46
C THR A 470 -27.75 12.76 5.36
N PRO A 471 -28.10 12.59 4.06
CA PRO A 471 -27.16 12.78 2.96
C PRO A 471 -26.48 14.14 2.93
N GLN A 472 -27.10 15.16 3.50
CA GLN A 472 -26.57 16.53 3.61
C GLN A 472 -25.34 16.62 4.54
N GLN A 473 -25.19 15.71 5.49
CA GLN A 473 -24.01 15.67 6.38
C GLN A 473 -22.72 15.21 5.67
N PHE A 474 -22.84 14.64 4.47
CA PHE A 474 -21.73 14.20 3.64
C PHE A 474 -21.42 15.14 2.47
N MET A 475 -22.26 16.17 2.25
CA MET A 475 -21.94 17.18 1.24
C MET A 475 -20.95 18.19 1.82
N PRO A 476 -19.80 18.44 1.13
CA PRO A 476 -18.94 19.54 1.50
C PRO A 476 -19.77 20.83 1.34
N SER A 477 -19.76 21.66 2.37
CA SER A 477 -20.30 23.03 2.29
C SER A 477 -19.70 23.75 1.09
N LEU A 478 -20.55 24.18 0.18
CA LEU A 478 -20.21 24.98 -1.00
C LEU A 478 -19.49 26.26 -0.61
#